data_84f555259ca5db52886d72c3766ffbfc
#
_entry.id   84f555259ca5db52886d72c3766ffbfc
#
_cell.length_a   1.000
_cell.length_b   1.000
_cell.length_c   1.000
_cell.angle_alpha   90.00
_cell.angle_beta   90.00
_cell.angle_gamma   90.00
#
_symmetry.space_group_name_H-M   'P 1'
#
loop_
_entity.id
_entity.type
_entity.pdbx_description
1 polymer ?
#
loop_
_entity_poly.entity_id
_entity_poly.type
_entity_poly.pdbx_seq_one_letter_code
_entity_poly.pdbx_strand_id
1 'polypeptide(L)'
;MLFEDQYFMVKERNDNKDGQRGGLYQALVSLKYALEYIDKPFCKLTLEHKGDVTFDTYQQIEVKHHAPKCSLGDYHVDFWNTLFNWCMQDDIYKKLILHTTAYFPKTLSLLKSWNKQSCENRYNTIKSIISSNKAKGVCEY
;
A
#
# COMPACT_ATOMS: atom_id res chain seq x y z
N MET A 1 40.10 36.57 -19.82
CA MET A 1 39.64 35.22 -20.10
C MET A 1 39.26 34.60 -18.75
N LEU A 2 37.99 34.75 -18.36
CA LEU A 2 37.49 34.31 -17.06
C LEU A 2 36.94 32.90 -17.28
N PHE A 3 37.47 31.91 -16.60
CA PHE A 3 36.93 30.55 -16.55
C PHE A 3 35.78 30.57 -15.54
N GLU A 4 34.55 30.45 -16.00
CA GLU A 4 33.39 30.15 -15.18
C GLU A 4 33.53 28.71 -14.69
N ASP A 5 33.67 28.56 -13.39
CA ASP A 5 33.59 27.27 -12.71
C ASP A 5 32.13 26.77 -12.81
N GLN A 6 31.88 25.89 -13.80
CA GLN A 6 30.66 25.10 -13.82
C GLN A 6 30.72 24.09 -12.65
N TYR A 7 30.08 24.45 -11.53
CA TYR A 7 29.74 23.49 -10.51
C TYR A 7 28.84 22.43 -11.11
N PHE A 8 29.44 21.31 -11.52
CA PHE A 8 28.72 20.08 -11.76
C PHE A 8 28.15 19.62 -10.43
N MET A 9 26.90 19.94 -10.14
CA MET A 9 26.13 19.27 -9.10
C MET A 9 26.01 17.81 -9.54
N VAL A 10 26.88 16.98 -9.03
CA VAL A 10 26.70 15.53 -9.08
C VAL A 10 25.45 15.26 -8.28
N LYS A 11 24.33 15.10 -8.99
CA LYS A 11 23.08 14.60 -8.41
C LYS A 11 23.47 13.24 -7.81
N GLU A 12 23.59 13.17 -6.48
CA GLU A 12 23.84 11.91 -5.80
C GLU A 12 22.89 10.89 -6.40
N ARG A 13 23.44 9.82 -6.99
CA ARG A 13 22.66 8.69 -7.45
C ARG A 13 21.77 8.30 -6.29
N ASN A 14 20.47 8.36 -6.51
CA ASN A 14 19.48 7.87 -5.55
C ASN A 14 19.95 6.50 -5.08
N ASP A 15 20.55 6.50 -3.92
CA ASP A 15 21.01 5.29 -3.25
C ASP A 15 19.73 4.45 -3.13
N ASN A 16 19.73 3.24 -3.62
CA ASN A 16 18.55 2.34 -3.64
C ASN A 16 18.15 1.89 -2.21
N LYS A 17 18.45 2.72 -1.22
CA LYS A 17 18.19 2.49 0.21
C LYS A 17 16.70 2.32 0.50
N ASP A 18 15.85 3.10 -0.16
CA ASP A 18 14.41 3.02 0.08
C ASP A 18 13.82 1.75 -0.54
N GLY A 19 14.31 1.32 -1.71
CA GLY A 19 13.96 0.02 -2.28
C GLY A 19 14.42 -1.15 -1.43
N GLN A 20 15.65 -1.10 -0.90
CA GLN A 20 16.17 -2.14 0.00
C GLN A 20 15.39 -2.22 1.32
N ARG A 21 15.01 -1.07 1.91
CA ARG A 21 14.16 -1.02 3.11
C ARG A 21 12.77 -1.58 2.84
N GLY A 22 12.19 -1.28 1.68
CA GLY A 22 10.92 -1.83 1.24
C GLY A 22 10.97 -3.35 1.14
N GLY A 23 11.99 -3.89 0.47
CA GLY A 23 12.18 -5.34 0.33
C GLY A 23 12.41 -6.04 1.67
N LEU A 24 13.22 -5.46 2.57
CA LEU A 24 13.41 -6.01 3.91
C LEU A 24 12.10 -5.99 4.72
N TYR A 25 11.34 -4.91 4.65
CA TYR A 25 10.05 -4.83 5.32
C TYR A 25 9.06 -5.87 4.79
N GLN A 26 8.99 -6.05 3.48
CA GLN A 26 8.18 -7.10 2.85
C GLN A 26 8.59 -8.50 3.33
N ALA A 27 9.89 -8.79 3.42
CA ALA A 27 10.38 -10.06 3.94
C ALA A 27 9.97 -10.28 5.41
N LEU A 28 10.05 -9.27 6.25
CA LEU A 28 9.62 -9.34 7.66
C LEU A 28 8.10 -9.55 7.79
N VAL A 29 7.31 -8.87 6.96
CA VAL A 29 5.85 -9.05 6.90
C VAL A 29 5.52 -10.47 6.43
N SER A 30 6.21 -10.98 5.42
CA SER A 30 6.05 -12.35 4.92
C SER A 30 6.33 -13.37 6.00
N LEU A 31 7.43 -13.20 6.73
CA LEU A 31 7.79 -14.07 7.86
C LEU A 31 6.73 -14.02 8.97
N LYS A 32 6.25 -12.82 9.33
CA LYS A 32 5.18 -12.65 10.32
C LYS A 32 3.95 -13.50 9.96
N TYR A 33 3.48 -13.38 8.72
CA TYR A 33 2.32 -14.13 8.27
C TYR A 33 2.61 -15.64 8.13
N ALA A 34 3.81 -16.03 7.71
CA ALA A 34 4.21 -17.44 7.69
C ALA A 34 4.12 -18.07 9.09
N LEU A 35 4.59 -17.36 10.12
CA LEU A 35 4.53 -17.82 11.50
C LEU A 35 3.08 -17.89 12.04
N GLU A 36 2.21 -16.95 11.65
CA GLU A 36 0.78 -16.98 12.01
C GLU A 36 0.03 -18.19 11.43
N TYR A 37 0.54 -18.77 10.33
CA TYR A 37 -0.07 -19.90 9.63
C TYR A 37 0.71 -21.21 9.78
N ILE A 38 1.77 -21.26 10.61
CA ILE A 38 2.68 -22.40 10.74
C ILE A 38 1.97 -23.69 11.16
N ASP A 39 0.94 -23.58 11.98
CA ASP A 39 0.16 -24.72 12.50
C ASP A 39 -1.02 -25.13 11.58
N LYS A 40 -1.19 -24.44 10.44
CA LYS A 40 -2.25 -24.76 9.49
C LYS A 40 -1.72 -25.70 8.41
N PRO A 41 -2.07 -27.00 8.44
CA PRO A 41 -1.63 -27.92 7.43
C PRO A 41 -2.17 -27.52 6.05
N PHE A 42 -1.35 -27.73 5.03
CA PHE A 42 -1.69 -27.48 3.63
C PHE A 42 -1.89 -26.00 3.23
N CYS A 43 -1.46 -25.04 4.04
CA CYS A 43 -1.47 -23.65 3.65
C CYS A 43 -0.21 -23.31 2.85
N LYS A 44 -0.36 -22.98 1.57
CA LYS A 44 0.73 -22.57 0.70
C LYS A 44 0.89 -21.05 0.75
N LEU A 45 2.04 -20.60 1.23
CA LEU A 45 2.46 -19.21 1.11
C LEU A 45 3.22 -19.01 -0.20
N THR A 46 2.85 -17.99 -0.96
CA THR A 46 3.54 -17.59 -2.19
C THR A 46 3.93 -16.12 -2.09
N LEU A 47 5.15 -15.81 -2.52
CA LEU A 47 5.69 -14.46 -2.57
C LEU A 47 5.74 -13.96 -4.00
N GLU A 48 5.41 -12.68 -4.22
CA GLU A 48 5.54 -11.95 -5.49
C GLU A 48 4.92 -12.65 -6.72
N HIS A 49 3.84 -13.39 -6.51
CA HIS A 49 3.15 -14.05 -7.61
C HIS A 49 1.91 -13.29 -8.09
N LYS A 50 1.03 -12.92 -7.15
CA LYS A 50 -0.23 -12.20 -7.40
C LYS A 50 -0.48 -11.12 -6.35
N GLY A 51 0.57 -10.51 -5.87
CA GLY A 51 0.66 -9.59 -4.75
C GLY A 51 1.93 -9.90 -3.98
N ASP A 52 2.27 -9.09 -3.01
CA ASP A 52 3.53 -9.28 -2.26
C ASP A 52 3.55 -10.59 -1.48
N VAL A 53 2.42 -10.95 -0.85
CA VAL A 53 2.25 -12.20 -0.12
C VAL A 53 0.85 -12.77 -0.34
N THR A 54 0.75 -14.04 -0.69
CA THR A 54 -0.53 -14.73 -0.82
C THR A 54 -0.56 -16.04 -0.04
N PHE A 55 -1.74 -16.38 0.51
CA PHE A 55 -2.03 -17.65 1.16
C PHE A 55 -3.13 -18.36 0.38
N ASP A 56 -2.76 -19.25 -0.53
CA ASP A 56 -3.66 -19.92 -1.45
C ASP A 56 -4.66 -18.94 -2.09
N THR A 57 -5.96 -19.22 -2.03
CA THR A 57 -7.06 -18.32 -2.44
C THR A 57 -7.70 -17.61 -1.24
N TYR A 58 -7.13 -17.75 -0.04
CA TYR A 58 -7.75 -17.21 1.16
C TYR A 58 -7.41 -15.75 1.40
N GLN A 59 -6.14 -15.39 1.26
CA GLN A 59 -5.66 -14.07 1.65
C GLN A 59 -4.59 -13.56 0.70
N GLN A 60 -4.75 -12.30 0.29
CA GLN A 60 -3.72 -11.54 -0.42
C GLN A 60 -3.32 -10.33 0.41
N ILE A 61 -2.03 -10.08 0.50
CA ILE A 61 -1.45 -8.99 1.28
C ILE A 61 -0.58 -8.17 0.35
N GLU A 62 -0.86 -6.89 0.30
CA GLU A 62 -0.02 -5.88 -0.33
C GLU A 62 0.77 -5.15 0.75
N VAL A 63 2.07 -5.04 0.59
CA VAL A 63 2.98 -4.47 1.58
C VAL A 63 3.53 -3.13 1.09
N LYS A 64 3.34 -2.06 1.86
CA LYS A 64 3.85 -0.72 1.52
C LYS A 64 4.69 -0.18 2.67
N HIS A 65 5.96 0.05 2.38
CA HIS A 65 6.88 0.70 3.31
C HIS A 65 6.99 2.19 2.99
N HIS A 66 6.80 3.02 3.97
CA HIS A 66 6.90 4.47 3.86
C HIS A 66 7.94 5.03 4.82
N ALA A 67 8.48 6.18 4.45
CA ALA A 67 9.34 6.96 5.33
C ALA A 67 8.58 7.36 6.62
N PRO A 68 9.29 7.60 7.73
CA PRO A 68 8.70 8.08 8.97
C PRO A 68 7.81 9.32 8.72
N LYS A 69 6.66 9.40 9.39
CA LYS A 69 5.66 10.48 9.29
C LYS A 69 4.79 10.47 8.01
N CYS A 70 4.87 9.45 7.17
CA CYS A 70 3.89 9.29 6.09
C CYS A 70 2.52 8.94 6.64
N SER A 71 1.47 9.61 6.17
CA SER A 71 0.09 9.34 6.60
C SER A 71 -0.77 8.80 5.47
N LEU A 72 -1.56 7.76 5.75
CA LEU A 72 -2.52 7.17 4.83
C LEU A 72 -3.85 7.93 4.93
N GLY A 73 -3.93 9.07 4.23
CA GLY A 73 -5.16 9.86 4.12
C GLY A 73 -6.09 9.32 3.03
N ASP A 74 -7.28 9.92 2.92
CA ASP A 74 -8.36 9.48 2.01
C ASP A 74 -7.99 9.51 0.52
N TYR A 75 -6.97 10.30 0.15
CA TYR A 75 -6.49 10.44 -1.23
C TYR A 75 -5.08 9.88 -1.43
N HIS A 76 -4.60 9.04 -0.51
CA HIS A 76 -3.25 8.49 -0.61
C HIS A 76 -3.13 7.54 -1.82
N VAL A 77 -2.17 7.82 -2.69
CA VAL A 77 -1.99 7.12 -3.98
C VAL A 77 -1.86 5.60 -3.80
N ASP A 78 -1.12 5.12 -2.79
CA ASP A 78 -0.92 3.68 -2.60
C ASP A 78 -2.19 2.96 -2.17
N PHE A 79 -3.08 3.62 -1.41
CA PHE A 79 -4.38 3.04 -1.10
C PHE A 79 -5.20 2.82 -2.38
N TRP A 80 -5.27 3.84 -3.24
CA TRP A 80 -6.07 3.77 -4.46
C TRP A 80 -5.46 2.85 -5.50
N ASN A 81 -4.13 2.86 -5.68
CA ASN A 81 -3.45 1.92 -6.58
C ASN A 81 -3.64 0.48 -6.13
N THR A 82 -3.51 0.20 -4.83
CA THR A 82 -3.74 -1.13 -4.28
C THR A 82 -5.19 -1.58 -4.52
N LEU A 83 -6.16 -0.72 -4.22
CA LEU A 83 -7.57 -1.01 -4.46
C LEU A 83 -7.87 -1.25 -5.94
N PHE A 84 -7.31 -0.43 -6.82
CA PHE A 84 -7.45 -0.58 -8.27
C PHE A 84 -6.88 -1.92 -8.75
N ASN A 85 -5.66 -2.26 -8.32
CA ASN A 85 -5.02 -3.53 -8.70
C ASN A 85 -5.87 -4.72 -8.25
N TRP A 86 -6.43 -4.69 -7.03
CA TRP A 86 -7.31 -5.74 -6.54
C TRP A 86 -8.63 -5.83 -7.33
N CYS A 87 -9.16 -4.72 -7.82
CA CYS A 87 -10.37 -4.71 -8.66
C CYS A 87 -10.12 -5.24 -10.09
N MET A 88 -8.88 -5.10 -10.57
CA MET A 88 -8.51 -5.50 -11.93
C MET A 88 -7.98 -6.94 -12.05
N GLN A 89 -7.76 -7.61 -10.93
CA GLN A 89 -7.30 -9.01 -10.95
C GLN A 89 -8.47 -9.98 -11.13
N ASP A 90 -8.20 -11.12 -11.76
CA ASP A 90 -9.19 -12.19 -11.96
C ASP A 90 -9.39 -13.09 -10.73
N ASP A 91 -8.39 -13.10 -9.83
CA ASP A 91 -8.43 -13.96 -8.64
C ASP A 91 -9.30 -13.35 -7.55
N ILE A 92 -10.09 -14.23 -6.92
CA ILE A 92 -10.97 -13.85 -5.81
C ILE A 92 -10.37 -14.37 -4.50
N TYR A 93 -9.97 -13.46 -3.63
CA TYR A 93 -9.50 -13.76 -2.28
C TYR A 93 -10.60 -13.45 -1.25
N LYS A 94 -10.68 -14.26 -0.19
CA LYS A 94 -11.61 -14.01 0.92
C LYS A 94 -11.19 -12.78 1.74
N LYS A 95 -9.91 -12.46 1.74
CA LYS A 95 -9.37 -11.35 2.52
C LYS A 95 -8.26 -10.62 1.76
N LEU A 96 -8.43 -9.32 1.59
CA LEU A 96 -7.46 -8.41 1.01
C LEU A 96 -6.92 -7.50 2.11
N ILE A 97 -5.61 -7.41 2.25
CA ILE A 97 -4.93 -6.66 3.31
C ILE A 97 -3.90 -5.71 2.71
N LEU A 98 -4.04 -4.43 2.98
CA LEU A 98 -2.96 -3.47 2.79
C LEU A 98 -2.18 -3.34 4.11
N HIS A 99 -0.97 -3.91 4.14
CA HIS A 99 -0.05 -3.84 5.28
C HIS A 99 0.94 -2.70 5.06
N THR A 100 0.85 -1.64 5.84
CA THR A 100 1.64 -0.43 5.62
C THR A 100 2.25 0.13 6.89
N THR A 101 3.41 0.79 6.77
CA THR A 101 4.02 1.59 7.85
C THR A 101 3.43 3.00 7.95
N ALA A 102 2.63 3.44 6.98
CA ALA A 102 1.94 4.72 7.05
C ALA A 102 0.87 4.70 8.17
N TYR A 103 0.73 5.81 8.88
CA TYR A 103 -0.28 5.94 9.92
C TYR A 103 -1.53 6.65 9.41
N PHE A 104 -2.67 6.44 10.05
CA PHE A 104 -3.87 7.23 9.75
C PHE A 104 -3.72 8.65 10.31
N PRO A 105 -4.05 9.69 9.53
CA PRO A 105 -3.94 11.07 9.98
C PRO A 105 -4.85 11.32 11.19
N LYS A 106 -4.41 12.18 12.10
CA LYS A 106 -5.21 12.57 13.29
C LYS A 106 -6.46 13.37 12.92
N THR A 107 -6.42 14.07 11.80
CA THR A 107 -7.52 14.87 11.24
C THR A 107 -8.57 13.98 10.57
N LEU A 108 -9.67 14.59 10.14
CA LEU A 108 -10.80 13.91 9.48
C LEU A 108 -10.34 13.09 8.28
N SER A 109 -10.25 11.78 8.48
CA SER A 109 -10.05 10.80 7.42
C SER A 109 -11.11 9.71 7.56
N LEU A 110 -11.82 9.45 6.49
CA LEU A 110 -12.84 8.41 6.43
C LEU A 110 -12.21 7.02 6.51
N LEU A 111 -10.95 6.86 6.07
CA LEU A 111 -10.21 5.61 6.15
C LEU A 111 -9.76 5.27 7.58
N LYS A 112 -9.72 6.22 8.50
CA LYS A 112 -9.27 6.00 9.89
C LYS A 112 -10.04 4.89 10.61
N SER A 113 -11.32 4.73 10.32
CA SER A 113 -12.17 3.70 10.91
C SER A 113 -12.28 2.42 10.07
N TRP A 114 -11.55 2.31 8.95
CA TRP A 114 -11.67 1.25 7.96
C TRP A 114 -11.71 -0.16 8.56
N ASN A 115 -10.77 -0.47 9.47
CA ASN A 115 -10.68 -1.81 10.06
C ASN A 115 -11.84 -2.17 10.99
N LYS A 116 -12.63 -1.18 11.42
CA LYS A 116 -13.80 -1.37 12.29
C LYS A 116 -15.12 -1.37 11.52
N GLN A 117 -15.07 -1.12 10.22
CA GLN A 117 -16.27 -1.02 9.38
C GLN A 117 -16.70 -2.38 8.83
N SER A 118 -17.99 -2.56 8.64
CA SER A 118 -18.57 -3.63 7.82
C SER A 118 -18.21 -3.46 6.35
N CYS A 119 -18.35 -4.51 5.52
CA CYS A 119 -18.12 -4.42 4.08
C CYS A 119 -18.97 -3.34 3.43
N GLU A 120 -20.24 -3.23 3.80
CA GLU A 120 -21.17 -2.20 3.29
C GLU A 120 -20.70 -0.79 3.66
N ASN A 121 -20.30 -0.57 4.91
CA ASN A 121 -19.79 0.73 5.34
C ASN A 121 -18.48 1.11 4.63
N ARG A 122 -17.59 0.15 4.37
CA ARG A 122 -16.37 0.38 3.57
C ARG A 122 -16.71 0.80 2.16
N TYR A 123 -17.68 0.13 1.53
CA TYR A 123 -18.15 0.50 0.20
C TYR A 123 -18.73 1.92 0.17
N ASN A 124 -19.56 2.29 1.15
CA ASN A 124 -20.11 3.63 1.27
C ASN A 124 -19.02 4.67 1.55
N THR A 125 -18.00 4.33 2.33
CA THR A 125 -16.81 5.17 2.56
C THR A 125 -16.08 5.47 1.25
N ILE A 126 -15.80 4.46 0.44
CA ILE A 126 -15.16 4.64 -0.87
C ILE A 126 -16.01 5.55 -1.77
N LYS A 127 -17.30 5.30 -1.87
CA LYS A 127 -18.24 6.14 -2.65
C LYS A 127 -18.21 7.60 -2.19
N SER A 128 -18.21 7.84 -0.90
CA SER A 128 -18.14 9.19 -0.32
C SER A 128 -16.86 9.92 -0.68
N ILE A 129 -15.70 9.23 -0.62
CA ILE A 129 -14.41 9.82 -1.00
C ILE A 129 -14.40 10.18 -2.48
N ILE A 130 -14.86 9.28 -3.36
CA ILE A 130 -14.93 9.52 -4.80
C ILE A 130 -15.84 10.70 -5.12
N SER A 131 -17.02 10.76 -4.51
CA SER A 131 -17.99 11.85 -4.72
C SER A 131 -17.43 13.19 -4.25
N SER A 132 -16.72 13.23 -3.14
CA SER A 132 -16.05 14.43 -2.62
C SER A 132 -14.96 14.93 -3.56
N ASN A 133 -14.25 14.02 -4.23
CA ASN A 133 -13.20 14.36 -5.17
C ASN A 133 -13.76 14.96 -6.47
N LYS A 134 -14.83 14.37 -7.00
CA LYS A 134 -15.55 14.91 -8.17
C LYS A 134 -16.06 16.35 -7.93
N ALA A 135 -16.59 16.60 -6.72
CA ALA A 135 -17.06 17.94 -6.35
C ALA A 135 -15.94 18.99 -6.27
N LYS A 136 -14.68 18.57 -6.09
CA LYS A 136 -13.51 19.46 -6.06
C LYS A 136 -12.85 19.66 -7.43
N GLY A 137 -13.40 19.10 -8.51
CA GLY A 137 -12.88 19.27 -9.86
C GLY A 137 -11.52 18.58 -10.12
N VAL A 138 -11.16 17.59 -9.30
CA VAL A 138 -9.89 16.84 -9.39
C VAL A 138 -10.17 15.44 -9.88
N CYS A 139 -10.70 15.29 -11.08
CA CYS A 139 -10.74 14.02 -11.80
C CYS A 139 -10.96 14.26 -13.29
N GLU A 140 -9.88 14.50 -14.01
CA GLU A 140 -9.76 14.09 -15.40
C GLU A 140 -8.43 13.34 -15.52
N TYR A 141 -8.51 12.01 -15.57
CA TYR A 141 -7.46 11.14 -16.11
C TYR A 141 -8.09 10.26 -17.17
#